data_03dce1c1a31eb85819218c78f8549779
#
_entry.id   03dce1c1a31eb85819218c78f8549779
#
_cell.length_a   1.000
_cell.length_b   1.000
_cell.length_c   1.000
_cell.angle_alpha   90.00
_cell.angle_beta   90.00
_cell.angle_gamma   90.00
#
_symmetry.space_group_name_H-M   'P 1'
#
loop_
_entity.id
_entity.type
_entity.pdbx_description
1 polymer ?
#
loop_
_entity_poly.entity_id
_entity_poly.type
_entity_poly.pdbx_seq_one_letter_code
_entity_poly.pdbx_strand_id
1 'polypeptide(L)'
;IGALRMRKDDSEYSNLKENALIDDRAMQAGFAAIKEGVTELEIGEAINKHFISEGAKPQFCIVGSGPNGAFPHHHTGNRKVEYGDVVLIDIGGRKGTFPSDMTRMSVLGEAPKDYHEVHSIVERAVQAAMSAARPGVMAKEVDAAARGIITEAGYGDYFVHRTGHGLGIDIHEPPYITATSEVVLDEGMVFSIEPGIYLQGRFGVRLEEIVILRADGPEILSELTRKTNFIE
;
A
#
# COMPACT_ATOMS: atom_id res chain seq x y z
N ILE A 1 16.26 21.41 6.98
CA ILE A 1 16.65 20.11 6.38
C ILE A 1 15.41 19.26 6.11
N GLY A 2 14.47 19.08 7.06
CA GLY A 2 13.27 18.25 6.87
C GLY A 2 12.42 18.66 5.67
N ALA A 3 12.18 19.95 5.47
CA ALA A 3 11.40 20.44 4.32
C ALA A 3 12.07 20.18 2.96
N LEU A 4 13.40 20.13 2.92
CA LEU A 4 14.13 19.79 1.69
C LEU A 4 14.04 18.30 1.36
N ARG A 5 14.04 17.42 2.37
CA ARG A 5 13.91 15.97 2.18
C ARG A 5 12.55 15.55 1.63
N MET A 6 11.49 16.30 1.95
CA MET A 6 10.13 15.98 1.47
C MET A 6 10.00 16.11 -0.04
N ARG A 7 10.72 17.07 -0.67
CA ARG A 7 10.71 17.28 -2.12
C ARG A 7 11.86 16.53 -2.77
N LYS A 8 11.56 15.76 -3.78
CA LYS A 8 12.52 14.93 -4.52
C LYS A 8 12.86 15.61 -5.84
N ASP A 9 14.15 15.57 -6.20
CA ASP A 9 14.61 15.98 -7.52
C ASP A 9 14.46 14.81 -8.54
N ASP A 10 14.81 15.06 -9.80
CA ASP A 10 14.67 14.09 -10.89
C ASP A 10 15.53 12.84 -10.70
N SER A 11 16.69 12.96 -10.05
CA SER A 11 17.57 11.82 -9.74
C SER A 11 16.97 10.95 -8.63
N GLU A 12 16.44 11.57 -7.60
CA GLU A 12 15.74 10.90 -6.49
C GLU A 12 14.45 10.24 -6.98
N TYR A 13 13.68 10.93 -7.84
CA TYR A 13 12.51 10.36 -8.50
C TYR A 13 12.87 9.11 -9.30
N SER A 14 13.94 9.15 -10.08
CA SER A 14 14.35 8.01 -10.91
C SER A 14 14.66 6.78 -10.09
N ASN A 15 15.30 6.93 -8.91
CA ASN A 15 15.57 5.82 -8.00
C ASN A 15 14.29 5.31 -7.31
N LEU A 16 13.37 6.21 -6.91
CA LEU A 16 12.07 5.82 -6.35
C LEU A 16 11.22 5.05 -7.38
N LYS A 17 11.18 5.52 -8.63
CA LYS A 17 10.47 4.85 -9.73
C LYS A 17 11.04 3.46 -10.00
N GLU A 18 12.38 3.31 -10.04
CA GLU A 18 13.03 1.99 -10.20
C GLU A 18 12.62 1.03 -9.09
N ASN A 19 12.62 1.48 -7.82
CA ASN A 19 12.22 0.65 -6.68
C ASN A 19 10.74 0.27 -6.75
N ALA A 20 9.84 1.18 -7.12
CA ALA A 20 8.41 0.88 -7.29
C ALA A 20 8.19 -0.20 -8.38
N LEU A 21 8.94 -0.17 -9.47
CA LEU A 21 8.86 -1.20 -10.51
C LEU A 21 9.45 -2.55 -10.07
N ILE A 22 10.40 -2.55 -9.13
CA ILE A 22 10.88 -3.79 -8.50
C ILE A 22 9.77 -4.35 -7.59
N ASP A 23 9.04 -3.51 -6.84
CA ASP A 23 7.88 -3.95 -6.04
C ASP A 23 6.81 -4.57 -6.92
N ASP A 24 6.49 -3.98 -8.07
CA ASP A 24 5.52 -4.54 -9.03
C ASP A 24 5.85 -6.01 -9.37
N ARG A 25 7.13 -6.28 -9.67
CA ARG A 25 7.59 -7.64 -10.01
C ARG A 25 7.67 -8.56 -8.80
N ALA A 26 8.08 -8.05 -7.65
CA ALA A 26 8.11 -8.80 -6.40
C ALA A 26 6.70 -9.19 -5.94
N MET A 27 5.73 -8.29 -6.09
CA MET A 27 4.31 -8.55 -5.82
C MET A 27 3.77 -9.66 -6.73
N GLN A 28 4.09 -9.62 -8.03
CA GLN A 28 3.72 -10.69 -8.97
C GLN A 28 4.32 -12.05 -8.59
N ALA A 29 5.57 -12.07 -8.09
CA ALA A 29 6.17 -13.30 -7.56
C ALA A 29 5.43 -13.80 -6.31
N GLY A 30 4.96 -12.89 -5.44
CA GLY A 30 4.09 -13.22 -4.31
C GLY A 30 2.78 -13.84 -4.77
N PHE A 31 2.10 -13.21 -5.73
CA PHE A 31 0.85 -13.74 -6.29
C PHE A 31 1.02 -15.14 -6.90
N ALA A 32 2.11 -15.36 -7.62
CA ALA A 32 2.41 -16.66 -8.22
C ALA A 32 2.70 -17.77 -7.20
N ALA A 33 3.09 -17.42 -5.98
CA ALA A 33 3.33 -18.36 -4.89
C ALA A 33 2.06 -18.78 -4.13
N ILE A 34 0.96 -18.01 -4.26
CA ILE A 34 -0.29 -18.30 -3.55
C ILE A 34 -0.93 -19.57 -4.13
N LYS A 35 -1.21 -20.53 -3.26
CA LYS A 35 -1.99 -21.73 -3.53
C LYS A 35 -2.51 -22.29 -2.21
N GLU A 36 -3.48 -23.18 -2.26
CA GLU A 36 -3.99 -23.85 -1.06
C GLU A 36 -2.88 -24.59 -0.31
N GLY A 37 -2.83 -24.40 1.00
CA GLY A 37 -1.88 -25.04 1.90
C GLY A 37 -0.48 -24.41 1.99
N VAL A 38 -0.16 -23.41 1.13
CA VAL A 38 1.08 -22.62 1.28
C VAL A 38 0.98 -21.73 2.51
N THR A 39 2.08 -21.54 3.22
CA THR A 39 2.13 -20.63 4.38
C THR A 39 2.37 -19.18 3.95
N GLU A 40 1.94 -18.23 4.78
CA GLU A 40 2.27 -16.81 4.58
C GLU A 40 3.79 -16.58 4.49
N LEU A 41 4.59 -17.33 5.28
CA LEU A 41 6.06 -17.27 5.23
C LEU A 41 6.61 -17.70 3.87
N GLU A 42 6.11 -18.80 3.29
CA GLU A 42 6.57 -19.26 1.98
C GLU A 42 6.26 -18.25 0.86
N ILE A 43 5.12 -17.55 0.94
CA ILE A 43 4.79 -16.43 0.03
C ILE A 43 5.79 -15.29 0.25
N GLY A 44 6.05 -14.90 1.49
CA GLY A 44 7.03 -13.87 1.84
C GLY A 44 8.45 -14.23 1.38
N GLU A 45 8.85 -15.51 1.46
CA GLU A 45 10.13 -15.97 0.95
C GLU A 45 10.24 -15.83 -0.58
N ALA A 46 9.18 -16.12 -1.32
CA ALA A 46 9.14 -15.94 -2.78
C ALA A 46 9.33 -14.45 -3.15
N ILE A 47 8.64 -13.54 -2.45
CA ILE A 47 8.77 -12.09 -2.60
C ILE A 47 10.21 -11.64 -2.31
N ASN A 48 10.75 -12.02 -1.15
CA ASN A 48 12.09 -11.64 -0.73
C ASN A 48 13.17 -12.15 -1.68
N LYS A 49 13.01 -13.38 -2.19
CA LYS A 49 13.90 -13.96 -3.19
C LYS A 49 13.88 -13.14 -4.49
N HIS A 50 12.72 -12.63 -4.88
CA HIS A 50 12.62 -11.76 -6.06
C HIS A 50 13.37 -10.45 -5.85
N PHE A 51 13.17 -9.74 -4.73
CA PHE A 51 13.93 -8.53 -4.40
C PHE A 51 15.44 -8.77 -4.50
N ILE A 52 15.93 -9.86 -3.90
CA ILE A 52 17.36 -10.21 -3.93
C ILE A 52 17.84 -10.43 -5.37
N SER A 53 17.06 -11.10 -6.22
CA SER A 53 17.42 -11.34 -7.62
C SER A 53 17.53 -10.08 -8.46
N GLU A 54 16.80 -9.01 -8.10
CA GLU A 54 16.87 -7.68 -8.71
C GLU A 54 17.99 -6.80 -8.12
N GLY A 55 18.75 -7.33 -7.15
CA GLY A 55 19.78 -6.58 -6.43
C GLY A 55 19.23 -5.59 -5.41
N ALA A 56 17.96 -5.74 -5.03
CA ALA A 56 17.32 -4.99 -3.96
C ALA A 56 17.40 -5.74 -2.64
N LYS A 57 17.45 -5.00 -1.53
CA LYS A 57 17.38 -5.55 -0.17
C LYS A 57 15.93 -5.50 0.32
N PRO A 58 15.29 -6.63 0.66
CA PRO A 58 13.99 -6.60 1.33
C PRO A 58 14.04 -5.73 2.59
N GLN A 59 13.05 -4.88 2.80
CA GLN A 59 12.95 -4.02 3.98
C GLN A 59 11.89 -4.57 4.94
N PHE A 60 10.74 -4.93 4.42
CA PHE A 60 9.66 -5.59 5.13
C PHE A 60 8.82 -6.41 4.16
N CYS A 61 8.06 -7.36 4.71
CA CYS A 61 7.11 -8.16 3.95
C CYS A 61 6.01 -8.64 4.91
N ILE A 62 4.81 -8.14 4.72
CA ILE A 62 3.61 -8.54 5.46
C ILE A 62 2.74 -9.35 4.50
N VAL A 63 2.45 -10.58 4.86
CA VAL A 63 1.48 -11.43 4.18
C VAL A 63 0.45 -11.84 5.21
N GLY A 64 -0.77 -11.35 5.06
CA GLY A 64 -1.90 -11.68 5.95
C GLY A 64 -3.01 -12.37 5.18
N SER A 65 -3.23 -13.66 5.42
CA SER A 65 -4.26 -14.47 4.77
C SER A 65 -5.51 -14.62 5.65
N GLY A 66 -6.70 -14.54 5.04
CA GLY A 66 -7.97 -14.64 5.76
C GLY A 66 -8.04 -13.68 6.95
N PRO A 67 -8.33 -14.17 8.19
CA PRO A 67 -8.45 -13.31 9.36
C PRO A 67 -7.16 -12.56 9.75
N ASN A 68 -5.99 -13.03 9.34
CA ASN A 68 -4.71 -12.36 9.59
C ASN A 68 -4.60 -11.04 8.81
N GLY A 69 -5.20 -10.94 7.63
CA GLY A 69 -5.27 -9.70 6.85
C GLY A 69 -6.05 -8.57 7.55
N ALA A 70 -6.85 -8.89 8.59
CA ALA A 70 -7.56 -7.89 9.39
C ALA A 70 -6.69 -7.15 10.41
N PHE A 71 -5.39 -7.45 10.47
CA PHE A 71 -4.42 -6.75 11.32
C PHE A 71 -3.46 -5.95 10.44
N PRO A 72 -3.51 -4.58 10.47
CA PRO A 72 -2.67 -3.74 9.59
C PRO A 72 -1.18 -4.04 9.65
N HIS A 73 -0.68 -4.37 10.84
CA HIS A 73 0.72 -4.71 11.11
C HIS A 73 0.88 -6.20 11.48
N HIS A 74 0.21 -7.08 10.73
CA HIS A 74 0.34 -8.52 10.92
C HIS A 74 1.80 -8.97 10.81
N HIS A 75 2.18 -9.92 11.66
CA HIS A 75 3.47 -10.60 11.53
C HIS A 75 3.27 -11.87 10.70
N THR A 76 3.82 -11.87 9.48
CA THR A 76 3.81 -13.00 8.55
C THR A 76 4.23 -14.30 9.24
N GLY A 77 3.38 -15.31 9.19
CA GLY A 77 3.50 -16.51 10.02
C GLY A 77 3.30 -17.82 9.26
N ASN A 78 3.04 -18.86 10.03
CA ASN A 78 2.86 -20.23 9.51
C ASN A 78 1.38 -20.56 9.18
N ARG A 79 0.47 -19.55 9.18
CA ARG A 79 -0.89 -19.82 8.73
C ARG A 79 -0.85 -20.27 7.28
N LYS A 80 -1.56 -21.35 7.00
CA LYS A 80 -1.73 -21.87 5.64
C LYS A 80 -2.89 -21.14 4.97
N VAL A 81 -2.68 -20.75 3.72
CA VAL A 81 -3.73 -20.18 2.88
C VAL A 81 -4.77 -21.26 2.57
N GLU A 82 -6.03 -20.92 2.71
CA GLU A 82 -7.18 -21.77 2.47
C GLU A 82 -8.00 -21.24 1.29
N TYR A 83 -8.75 -22.12 0.62
CA TYR A 83 -9.68 -21.71 -0.44
C TYR A 83 -10.72 -20.73 0.10
N GLY A 84 -10.92 -19.60 -0.58
CA GLY A 84 -11.77 -18.50 -0.14
C GLY A 84 -11.05 -17.42 0.66
N ASP A 85 -9.74 -17.58 0.96
CA ASP A 85 -8.98 -16.55 1.67
C ASP A 85 -8.75 -15.32 0.80
N VAL A 86 -8.97 -14.17 1.43
CA VAL A 86 -8.43 -12.89 1.01
C VAL A 86 -6.99 -12.79 1.52
N VAL A 87 -6.03 -12.51 0.65
CA VAL A 87 -4.62 -12.37 1.00
C VAL A 87 -4.20 -10.92 0.78
N LEU A 88 -3.88 -10.22 1.87
CA LEU A 88 -3.27 -8.91 1.87
C LEU A 88 -1.75 -9.08 1.83
N ILE A 89 -1.10 -8.46 0.86
CA ILE A 89 0.36 -8.45 0.74
C ILE A 89 0.82 -7.00 0.75
N ASP A 90 1.73 -6.69 1.68
CA ASP A 90 2.33 -5.38 1.87
C ASP A 90 3.85 -5.53 1.94
N ILE A 91 4.55 -4.92 0.99
CA ILE A 91 5.97 -5.16 0.76
C ILE A 91 6.74 -3.89 0.47
N GLY A 92 8.00 -3.90 0.82
CA GLY A 92 8.93 -2.87 0.40
C GLY A 92 10.37 -3.39 0.32
N GLY A 93 11.07 -2.90 -0.68
CA GLY A 93 12.48 -3.18 -0.91
C GLY A 93 13.31 -1.90 -0.97
N ARG A 94 14.62 -2.06 -1.13
CA ARG A 94 15.55 -0.93 -1.29
C ARG A 94 16.67 -1.30 -2.23
N LYS A 95 16.75 -0.58 -3.35
CA LYS A 95 17.90 -0.59 -4.24
C LYS A 95 18.43 0.85 -4.35
N GLY A 96 19.65 1.07 -3.91
CA GLY A 96 20.20 2.42 -3.80
C GLY A 96 19.76 3.15 -2.52
N THR A 97 19.38 4.42 -2.66
CA THR A 97 19.16 5.31 -1.50
C THR A 97 17.76 5.18 -0.92
N PHE A 98 16.74 5.03 -1.77
CA PHE A 98 15.34 5.11 -1.36
C PHE A 98 14.69 3.72 -1.23
N PRO A 99 13.81 3.49 -0.24
CA PRO A 99 12.96 2.32 -0.19
C PRO A 99 11.80 2.44 -1.17
N SER A 100 11.05 1.34 -1.29
CA SER A 100 9.73 1.27 -1.89
C SER A 100 8.69 0.81 -0.88
N ASP A 101 7.42 0.93 -1.25
CA ASP A 101 6.27 0.54 -0.43
C ASP A 101 5.06 0.25 -1.32
N MET A 102 4.37 -0.89 -1.09
CA MET A 102 3.22 -1.27 -1.89
C MET A 102 2.34 -2.30 -1.19
N THR A 103 1.04 -2.04 -1.14
CA THR A 103 0.04 -3.02 -0.73
C THR A 103 -0.89 -3.41 -1.87
N ARG A 104 -1.09 -4.71 -2.08
CA ARG A 104 -2.05 -5.27 -3.05
C ARG A 104 -2.83 -6.45 -2.46
N MET A 105 -3.95 -6.77 -3.11
CA MET A 105 -4.87 -7.81 -2.70
C MET A 105 -4.87 -8.99 -3.66
N SER A 106 -4.95 -10.19 -3.10
CA SER A 106 -5.26 -11.41 -3.85
C SER A 106 -6.40 -12.18 -3.19
N VAL A 107 -7.05 -13.07 -3.94
CA VAL A 107 -8.05 -14.01 -3.43
C VAL A 107 -7.78 -15.38 -4.04
N LEU A 108 -7.75 -16.42 -3.21
CA LEU A 108 -7.68 -17.80 -3.67
C LEU A 108 -9.11 -18.37 -3.77
N GLY A 109 -9.55 -18.68 -4.99
CA GLY A 109 -10.90 -19.18 -5.25
C GLY A 109 -11.97 -18.09 -5.18
N GLU A 110 -13.08 -18.38 -4.48
CA GLU A 110 -14.23 -17.49 -4.36
C GLU A 110 -14.05 -16.49 -3.21
N ALA A 111 -14.17 -15.20 -3.51
CA ALA A 111 -14.11 -14.15 -2.50
C ALA A 111 -15.27 -14.24 -1.50
N PRO A 112 -15.07 -13.84 -0.22
CA PRO A 112 -16.17 -13.63 0.71
C PRO A 112 -17.23 -12.68 0.16
N LYS A 113 -18.51 -12.92 0.50
CA LYS A 113 -19.68 -12.24 -0.10
C LYS A 113 -19.57 -10.71 -0.16
N ASP A 114 -19.01 -10.06 0.86
CA ASP A 114 -18.88 -8.61 0.96
C ASP A 114 -17.49 -8.07 0.56
N TYR A 115 -16.59 -8.94 0.12
CA TYR A 115 -15.23 -8.53 -0.27
C TYR A 115 -15.23 -7.48 -1.39
N HIS A 116 -16.03 -7.70 -2.44
CA HIS A 116 -16.10 -6.79 -3.58
C HIS A 116 -16.61 -5.40 -3.19
N GLU A 117 -17.58 -5.33 -2.27
CA GLU A 117 -18.08 -4.07 -1.72
C GLU A 117 -16.98 -3.35 -0.96
N VAL A 118 -16.32 -4.03 -0.01
CA VAL A 118 -15.23 -3.47 0.80
C VAL A 118 -14.07 -3.00 -0.08
N HIS A 119 -13.64 -3.83 -1.04
CA HIS A 119 -12.58 -3.45 -1.99
C HIS A 119 -12.97 -2.19 -2.80
N SER A 120 -14.21 -2.13 -3.30
CA SER A 120 -14.71 -0.97 -4.05
C SER A 120 -14.73 0.31 -3.20
N ILE A 121 -15.07 0.21 -1.91
CA ILE A 121 -15.04 1.36 -0.98
C ILE A 121 -13.60 1.84 -0.79
N VAL A 122 -12.65 0.93 -0.54
CA VAL A 122 -11.22 1.30 -0.38
C VAL A 122 -10.66 1.89 -1.66
N GLU A 123 -10.99 1.34 -2.84
CA GLU A 123 -10.57 1.91 -4.14
C GLU A 123 -11.11 3.33 -4.34
N ARG A 124 -12.39 3.58 -4.00
CA ARG A 124 -12.95 4.93 -4.05
C ARG A 124 -12.27 5.88 -3.06
N ALA A 125 -11.86 5.38 -1.89
CA ALA A 125 -11.12 6.17 -0.92
C ALA A 125 -9.73 6.55 -1.44
N VAL A 126 -9.01 5.63 -2.10
CA VAL A 126 -7.74 5.93 -2.80
C VAL A 126 -7.98 7.02 -3.85
N GLN A 127 -8.99 6.86 -4.70
CA GLN A 127 -9.29 7.84 -5.76
C GLN A 127 -9.66 9.21 -5.20
N ALA A 128 -10.42 9.27 -4.09
CA ALA A 128 -10.77 10.52 -3.42
C ALA A 128 -9.51 11.23 -2.88
N ALA A 129 -8.61 10.49 -2.19
CA ALA A 129 -7.34 11.02 -1.72
C ALA A 129 -6.45 11.53 -2.88
N MET A 130 -6.32 10.74 -3.96
CA MET A 130 -5.60 11.13 -5.17
C MET A 130 -6.16 12.41 -5.80
N SER A 131 -7.49 12.54 -5.83
CA SER A 131 -8.15 13.73 -6.36
C SER A 131 -7.97 14.96 -5.48
N ALA A 132 -7.89 14.78 -4.16
CA ALA A 132 -7.66 15.86 -3.21
C ALA A 132 -6.19 16.32 -3.15
N ALA A 133 -5.24 15.43 -3.43
CA ALA A 133 -3.81 15.73 -3.34
C ALA A 133 -3.38 16.69 -4.46
N ARG A 134 -3.13 17.95 -4.10
CA ARG A 134 -2.69 19.01 -5.00
C ARG A 134 -1.69 19.92 -4.29
N PRO A 135 -0.75 20.57 -4.99
CA PRO A 135 0.06 21.62 -4.39
C PRO A 135 -0.81 22.70 -3.75
N GLY A 136 -0.47 23.11 -2.53
CA GLY A 136 -1.22 24.10 -1.75
C GLY A 136 -2.30 23.52 -0.82
N VAL A 137 -2.65 22.24 -0.93
CA VAL A 137 -3.63 21.56 -0.07
C VAL A 137 -2.93 21.07 1.21
N MET A 138 -3.61 21.13 2.35
CA MET A 138 -3.08 20.55 3.59
C MET A 138 -3.22 19.02 3.59
N ALA A 139 -2.22 18.32 4.12
CA ALA A 139 -2.23 16.86 4.19
C ALA A 139 -3.46 16.28 4.92
N LYS A 140 -4.01 16.98 5.93
CA LYS A 140 -5.27 16.60 6.60
C LYS A 140 -6.49 16.57 5.66
N GLU A 141 -6.51 17.36 4.61
CA GLU A 141 -7.63 17.40 3.65
C GLU A 141 -7.59 16.16 2.74
N VAL A 142 -6.40 15.63 2.45
CA VAL A 142 -6.23 14.36 1.73
C VAL A 142 -6.69 13.18 2.61
N ASP A 143 -6.33 13.17 3.91
CA ASP A 143 -6.85 12.17 4.87
C ASP A 143 -8.38 12.25 4.98
N ALA A 144 -8.93 13.46 5.10
CA ALA A 144 -10.37 13.67 5.21
C ALA A 144 -11.12 13.15 3.97
N ALA A 145 -10.56 13.31 2.77
CA ALA A 145 -11.17 12.82 1.54
C ALA A 145 -11.27 11.27 1.52
N ALA A 146 -10.18 10.56 1.87
CA ALA A 146 -10.21 9.10 1.94
C ALA A 146 -11.13 8.60 3.06
N ARG A 147 -10.96 9.16 4.25
CA ARG A 147 -11.69 8.76 5.47
C ARG A 147 -13.18 9.03 5.34
N GLY A 148 -13.57 10.12 4.68
CA GLY A 148 -14.96 10.47 4.40
C GLY A 148 -15.67 9.36 3.62
N ILE A 149 -15.08 8.87 2.53
CA ILE A 149 -15.65 7.76 1.73
C ILE A 149 -15.89 6.50 2.58
N ILE A 150 -14.91 6.12 3.41
CA ILE A 150 -15.01 4.93 4.25
C ILE A 150 -16.05 5.12 5.35
N THR A 151 -16.12 6.31 5.96
CA THR A 151 -17.07 6.64 7.02
C THR A 151 -18.51 6.70 6.49
N GLU A 152 -18.74 7.34 5.35
CA GLU A 152 -20.05 7.43 4.69
C GLU A 152 -20.59 6.04 4.28
N ALA A 153 -19.68 5.11 3.96
CA ALA A 153 -20.03 3.72 3.68
C ALA A 153 -20.31 2.88 4.95
N GLY A 154 -20.18 3.46 6.16
CA GLY A 154 -20.43 2.77 7.44
C GLY A 154 -19.23 1.98 7.98
N TYR A 155 -18.05 2.13 7.42
CA TYR A 155 -16.82 1.40 7.82
C TYR A 155 -15.81 2.28 8.56
N GLY A 156 -16.18 3.49 9.03
CA GLY A 156 -15.23 4.45 9.65
C GLY A 156 -14.46 3.84 10.83
N ASP A 157 -15.08 3.05 11.70
CA ASP A 157 -14.44 2.42 12.85
C ASP A 157 -13.43 1.32 12.47
N TYR A 158 -13.46 0.86 11.24
CA TYR A 158 -12.55 -0.15 10.70
C TYR A 158 -11.35 0.43 9.96
N PHE A 159 -11.27 1.75 9.80
CA PHE A 159 -10.09 2.45 9.26
C PHE A 159 -9.26 3.04 10.39
N VAL A 160 -8.35 2.25 10.93
CA VAL A 160 -7.69 2.44 12.23
C VAL A 160 -6.30 3.09 12.17
N HIS A 161 -5.84 3.50 10.99
CA HIS A 161 -4.54 4.15 10.81
C HIS A 161 -4.64 5.43 9.97
N ARG A 162 -3.53 6.11 9.75
CA ARG A 162 -3.40 7.28 8.86
C ARG A 162 -3.60 6.88 7.40
N THR A 163 -3.97 7.84 6.56
CA THR A 163 -4.12 7.61 5.11
C THR A 163 -2.80 7.44 4.40
N GLY A 164 -1.68 7.92 4.99
CA GLY A 164 -0.37 7.74 4.37
C GLY A 164 0.76 8.44 5.11
N HIS A 165 1.95 8.29 4.56
CA HIS A 165 3.19 8.86 5.07
C HIS A 165 4.14 9.22 3.94
N GLY A 166 5.06 10.16 4.18
CA GLY A 166 6.14 10.45 3.26
C GLY A 166 7.09 9.26 3.12
N LEU A 167 7.62 9.09 1.94
CA LEU A 167 8.66 8.12 1.61
C LEU A 167 9.89 8.87 1.10
N GLY A 168 11.05 8.51 1.64
CA GLY A 168 12.31 9.12 1.25
C GLY A 168 13.49 8.28 1.73
N ILE A 169 14.48 8.89 2.40
CA ILE A 169 15.59 8.15 2.99
C ILE A 169 15.07 7.14 4.02
N ASP A 170 14.06 7.53 4.78
CA ASP A 170 13.33 6.65 5.67
C ASP A 170 12.03 6.16 5.00
N ILE A 171 11.58 4.94 5.33
CA ILE A 171 10.30 4.42 4.85
C ILE A 171 9.16 5.32 5.32
N HIS A 172 9.22 5.74 6.58
CA HIS A 172 8.25 6.66 7.17
C HIS A 172 8.94 7.99 7.50
N GLU A 173 8.65 9.02 6.72
CA GLU A 173 9.08 10.39 6.96
C GLU A 173 7.94 11.39 6.67
N PRO A 174 8.04 12.68 7.02
CA PRO A 174 7.08 13.68 6.55
C PRO A 174 7.03 13.78 5.01
N PRO A 175 5.86 14.17 4.45
CA PRO A 175 4.62 14.57 5.12
C PRO A 175 3.80 13.36 5.60
N TYR A 176 3.23 13.43 6.80
CA TYR A 176 2.25 12.43 7.24
C TYR A 176 0.85 12.86 6.80
N ILE A 177 0.13 11.95 6.14
CA ILE A 177 -1.24 12.19 5.68
C ILE A 177 -2.18 11.70 6.77
N THR A 178 -2.49 12.59 7.70
CA THR A 178 -3.28 12.32 8.92
C THR A 178 -4.34 13.38 9.12
N ALA A 179 -5.38 13.05 9.89
CA ALA A 179 -6.48 13.97 10.21
C ALA A 179 -6.06 15.30 10.87
N THR A 180 -4.86 15.38 11.42
CA THR A 180 -4.35 16.57 12.14
C THR A 180 -3.15 17.25 11.47
N SER A 181 -2.68 16.72 10.33
CA SER A 181 -1.49 17.25 9.66
C SER A 181 -1.78 18.57 8.94
N GLU A 182 -1.13 19.63 9.36
CA GLU A 182 -1.21 20.97 8.74
C GLU A 182 -0.09 21.24 7.73
N VAL A 183 0.67 20.20 7.36
CA VAL A 183 1.69 20.31 6.31
C VAL A 183 0.98 20.64 4.99
N VAL A 184 1.35 21.75 4.40
CA VAL A 184 0.91 22.12 3.06
C VAL A 184 1.70 21.32 2.05
N LEU A 185 1.01 20.52 1.25
CA LEU A 185 1.62 19.71 0.20
C LEU A 185 2.14 20.59 -0.93
N ASP A 186 3.25 20.19 -1.52
CA ASP A 186 3.89 20.94 -2.58
C ASP A 186 4.52 19.99 -3.62
N GLU A 187 4.79 20.52 -4.80
CA GLU A 187 5.39 19.78 -5.90
C GLU A 187 6.71 19.12 -5.49
N GLY A 188 6.94 17.90 -5.98
CA GLY A 188 8.10 17.07 -5.64
C GLY A 188 7.96 16.29 -4.32
N MET A 189 6.93 16.52 -3.51
CA MET A 189 6.70 15.71 -2.33
C MET A 189 6.27 14.30 -2.70
N VAL A 190 6.84 13.30 -1.99
CA VAL A 190 6.55 11.88 -2.18
C VAL A 190 5.92 11.33 -0.91
N PHE A 191 4.79 10.63 -1.06
CA PHE A 191 4.05 10.05 0.06
C PHE A 191 3.17 8.87 -0.39
N SER A 192 2.80 8.00 0.57
CA SER A 192 1.83 6.93 0.34
C SER A 192 0.39 7.45 0.41
N ILE A 193 -0.50 6.78 -0.32
CA ILE A 193 -1.96 6.84 -0.17
C ILE A 193 -2.43 5.40 0.00
N GLU A 194 -2.80 5.02 1.23
CA GLU A 194 -2.98 3.63 1.65
C GLU A 194 -4.20 3.39 2.55
N PRO A 195 -5.39 3.93 2.23
CA PRO A 195 -6.55 3.66 3.07
C PRO A 195 -6.87 2.17 3.14
N GLY A 196 -7.45 1.72 4.27
CA GLY A 196 -7.81 0.32 4.47
C GLY A 196 -9.02 0.14 5.38
N ILE A 197 -9.67 -1.02 5.23
CA ILE A 197 -10.79 -1.48 6.07
C ILE A 197 -10.41 -2.87 6.61
N TYR A 198 -10.48 -3.05 7.93
CA TYR A 198 -10.00 -4.26 8.62
C TYR A 198 -11.14 -4.89 9.43
N LEU A 199 -11.72 -5.97 8.90
CA LEU A 199 -12.84 -6.68 9.49
C LEU A 199 -12.32 -7.83 10.36
N GLN A 200 -12.14 -7.57 11.65
CA GLN A 200 -11.54 -8.52 12.60
C GLN A 200 -12.21 -9.90 12.52
N GLY A 201 -11.39 -10.95 12.52
CA GLY A 201 -11.82 -12.33 12.40
C GLY A 201 -12.25 -12.76 10.99
N ARG A 202 -12.14 -11.87 10.00
CA ARG A 202 -12.57 -12.10 8.62
C ARG A 202 -11.46 -11.83 7.61
N PHE A 203 -11.27 -10.59 7.22
CA PHE A 203 -10.22 -10.13 6.30
C PHE A 203 -10.00 -8.62 6.44
N GLY A 204 -8.90 -8.15 5.90
CA GLY A 204 -8.66 -6.73 5.65
C GLY A 204 -8.48 -6.44 4.18
N VAL A 205 -8.71 -5.19 3.80
CA VAL A 205 -8.39 -4.65 2.47
C VAL A 205 -7.60 -3.36 2.66
N ARG A 206 -6.40 -3.28 2.11
CA ARG A 206 -5.60 -2.06 1.94
C ARG A 206 -5.15 -1.97 0.50
N LEU A 207 -5.28 -0.80 -0.09
CA LEU A 207 -4.77 -0.50 -1.42
C LEU A 207 -3.83 0.70 -1.30
N GLU A 208 -2.63 0.55 -1.79
CA GLU A 208 -1.57 1.53 -1.58
C GLU A 208 -0.90 1.95 -2.86
N GLU A 209 -0.62 3.24 -2.98
CA GLU A 209 0.24 3.81 -3.99
C GLU A 209 1.24 4.76 -3.36
N ILE A 210 2.49 4.67 -3.78
CA ILE A 210 3.43 5.77 -3.59
C ILE A 210 3.28 6.74 -4.76
N VAL A 211 3.10 8.00 -4.41
CA VAL A 211 2.93 9.07 -5.40
C VAL A 211 3.98 10.16 -5.22
N ILE A 212 4.37 10.78 -6.32
CA ILE A 212 5.05 12.07 -6.32
C ILE A 212 4.06 13.15 -6.74
N LEU A 213 3.99 14.24 -5.98
CA LEU A 213 3.09 15.33 -6.30
C LEU A 213 3.69 16.20 -7.42
N ARG A 214 2.94 16.33 -8.52
CA ARG A 214 3.26 17.20 -9.65
C ARG A 214 2.34 18.43 -9.65
N ALA A 215 2.62 19.39 -10.51
CA ALA A 215 1.84 20.62 -10.62
C ALA A 215 0.33 20.37 -10.89
N ASP A 216 0.01 19.31 -11.64
CA ASP A 216 -1.35 18.91 -12.03
C ASP A 216 -1.95 17.79 -11.16
N GLY A 217 -1.22 17.30 -10.18
CA GLY A 217 -1.66 16.28 -9.21
C GLY A 217 -0.65 15.17 -8.99
N PRO A 218 -1.06 14.10 -8.28
CA PRO A 218 -0.18 12.98 -7.94
C PRO A 218 0.09 12.08 -9.15
N GLU A 219 1.36 11.79 -9.38
CA GLU A 219 1.85 10.77 -10.31
C GLU A 219 2.14 9.49 -9.52
N ILE A 220 1.54 8.37 -9.92
CA ILE A 220 1.79 7.05 -9.31
C ILE A 220 3.13 6.51 -9.78
N LEU A 221 3.93 5.96 -8.85
CA LEU A 221 5.23 5.39 -9.16
C LEU A 221 5.14 3.94 -9.65
N SER A 222 4.20 3.13 -9.15
CA SER A 222 3.99 1.75 -9.60
C SER A 222 3.22 1.67 -10.93
N GLU A 223 3.27 0.52 -11.59
CA GLU A 223 2.49 0.22 -12.80
C GLU A 223 1.51 -0.95 -12.56
N LEU A 224 1.66 -1.65 -11.44
CA LEU A 224 0.79 -2.74 -11.06
C LEU A 224 -0.58 -2.22 -10.60
N THR A 225 -1.64 -2.65 -11.27
CA THR A 225 -3.02 -2.25 -10.96
C THR A 225 -3.43 -2.62 -9.53
N ARG A 226 -4.32 -1.82 -8.92
CA ARG A 226 -4.96 -2.12 -7.62
C ARG A 226 -6.11 -3.13 -7.70
N LYS A 227 -6.41 -3.65 -8.88
CA LYS A 227 -7.40 -4.73 -9.02
C LYS A 227 -6.96 -5.97 -8.26
N THR A 228 -7.93 -6.64 -7.63
CA THR A 228 -7.66 -7.93 -6.97
C THR A 228 -7.12 -8.95 -7.96
N ASN A 229 -6.04 -9.64 -7.56
CA ASN A 229 -5.53 -10.79 -8.30
C ASN A 229 -6.31 -12.05 -7.84
N PHE A 230 -7.15 -12.61 -8.72
CA PHE A 230 -7.89 -13.85 -8.43
C PHE A 230 -7.08 -15.06 -8.90
N ILE A 231 -6.99 -16.05 -8.03
CA ILE A 231 -6.28 -17.32 -8.27
C ILE A 231 -7.31 -18.44 -8.17
N GLU A 232 -7.36 -19.30 -9.19
CA GLU A 232 -8.26 -20.45 -9.28
C GLU A 232 -7.79 -21.65 -8.44
#